data_fdafdecad517f99a480ce9678646ee68
#
_entry.id   fdafdecad517f99a480ce9678646ee68
#
_cell.length_a   1.000
_cell.length_b   1.000
_cell.length_c   1.000
_cell.angle_alpha   90.00
_cell.angle_beta   90.00
_cell.angle_gamma   90.00
#
_symmetry.space_group_name_H-M   'P 1'
#
loop_
_entity.id
_entity.type
_entity.pdbx_description
1 polymer ?
#
loop_
_entity_poly.entity_id
_entity_poly.type
_entity_poly.pdbx_seq_one_letter_code
_entity_poly.pdbx_strand_id
1 'polypeptide(L)'
;MGILQGKKILVTGVLTDTSIAFHVARLAQEEGADILLTSFGRAMSITTRIAGRLPKPAPVIELDVTDDEHLKTLADRVKEHLPHLDGVVHSIGFAPEAALGGKFLSTEWPDVATAVQVSAYSYKSLTMACKPL
;
A
#
# COMPACT_ATOMS: atom_id res chain seq x y z
N MET A 1 14.38 -21.41 8.62
CA MET A 1 14.70 -20.27 7.73
C MET A 1 13.59 -20.16 6.70
N GLY A 2 12.97 -18.99 6.59
CA GLY A 2 11.88 -18.75 5.65
C GLY A 2 12.37 -18.42 4.24
N ILE A 3 11.48 -18.61 3.26
CA ILE A 3 11.80 -18.34 1.84
C ILE A 3 12.03 -16.85 1.56
N LEU A 4 11.56 -15.95 2.44
CA LEU A 4 11.74 -14.50 2.32
C LEU A 4 12.78 -13.95 3.30
N GLN A 5 13.63 -14.80 3.86
CA GLN A 5 14.62 -14.37 4.85
C GLN A 5 15.46 -13.21 4.35
N GLY A 6 15.44 -12.11 5.10
CA GLY A 6 16.19 -10.89 4.79
C GLY A 6 15.60 -10.01 3.69
N LYS A 7 14.48 -10.41 3.06
CA LYS A 7 13.83 -9.60 2.03
C LYS A 7 13.14 -8.38 2.63
N LYS A 8 13.16 -7.27 1.90
CA LYS A 8 12.57 -6.00 2.29
C LYS A 8 11.36 -5.73 1.40
N ILE A 9 10.17 -5.66 1.99
CA ILE A 9 8.93 -5.60 1.21
C ILE A 9 8.06 -4.45 1.70
N LEU A 10 7.64 -3.60 0.77
CA LEU A 10 6.63 -2.57 1.00
C LEU A 10 5.25 -3.16 0.72
N VAL A 11 4.33 -3.05 1.68
CA VAL A 11 2.96 -3.57 1.53
C VAL A 11 1.97 -2.42 1.67
N THR A 12 1.16 -2.21 0.64
CA THR A 12 0.06 -1.24 0.62
C THR A 12 -1.26 -1.93 0.94
N GLY A 13 -2.28 -1.16 1.30
CA GLY A 13 -3.65 -1.64 1.40
C GLY A 13 -4.02 -2.38 2.67
N VAL A 14 -3.24 -2.28 3.74
CA VAL A 14 -3.60 -2.83 5.05
C VAL A 14 -4.53 -1.85 5.76
N LEU A 15 -5.81 -2.21 5.87
CA LEU A 15 -6.82 -1.40 6.58
C LEU A 15 -7.29 -2.06 7.86
N THR A 16 -7.47 -3.38 7.85
CA THR A 16 -7.91 -4.17 8.99
C THR A 16 -7.11 -5.46 9.06
N ASP A 17 -7.26 -6.20 10.14
CA ASP A 17 -6.66 -7.54 10.30
C ASP A 17 -7.33 -8.61 9.40
N THR A 18 -8.41 -8.25 8.71
CA THR A 18 -9.06 -9.09 7.69
C THR A 18 -8.68 -8.70 6.26
N SER A 19 -7.89 -7.62 6.07
CA SER A 19 -7.39 -7.23 4.75
C SER A 19 -6.51 -8.34 4.16
N ILE A 20 -6.63 -8.60 2.87
CA ILE A 20 -5.75 -9.53 2.16
C ILE A 20 -4.29 -9.11 2.37
N ALA A 21 -4.00 -7.80 2.23
CA ALA A 21 -2.66 -7.26 2.43
C ALA A 21 -2.11 -7.51 3.85
N PHE A 22 -2.96 -7.51 4.88
CA PHE A 22 -2.53 -7.84 6.24
C PHE A 22 -1.99 -9.27 6.31
N HIS A 23 -2.70 -10.23 5.72
CA HIS A 23 -2.27 -11.63 5.71
C HIS A 23 -1.02 -11.84 4.85
N VAL A 24 -0.89 -11.10 3.75
CA VAL A 24 0.35 -11.10 2.96
C VAL A 24 1.53 -10.61 3.80
N ALA A 25 1.37 -9.49 4.49
CA ALA A 25 2.41 -8.94 5.38
C ALA A 25 2.76 -9.92 6.51
N ARG A 26 1.74 -10.51 7.14
CA ARG A 26 1.93 -11.49 8.23
C ARG A 26 2.73 -12.71 7.76
N LEU A 27 2.31 -13.32 6.66
CA LEU A 27 2.99 -14.49 6.11
C LEU A 27 4.42 -14.15 5.65
N ALA A 28 4.61 -12.99 5.04
CA ALA A 28 5.93 -12.55 4.63
C ALA A 28 6.88 -12.41 5.83
N GLN A 29 6.39 -11.85 6.95
CA GLN A 29 7.18 -11.77 8.18
C GLN A 29 7.48 -13.15 8.77
N GLU A 30 6.51 -14.07 8.77
CA GLU A 30 6.72 -15.45 9.23
C GLU A 30 7.78 -16.15 8.39
N GLU A 31 7.90 -15.78 7.11
CA GLU A 31 8.91 -16.28 6.18
C GLU A 31 10.23 -15.49 6.21
N GLY A 32 10.36 -14.53 7.12
CA GLY A 32 11.61 -13.83 7.39
C GLY A 32 11.79 -12.47 6.74
N ALA A 33 10.76 -11.92 6.12
CA ALA A 33 10.83 -10.58 5.51
C ALA A 33 10.74 -9.46 6.55
N ASP A 34 11.40 -8.33 6.25
CA ASP A 34 11.16 -7.06 6.91
C ASP A 34 10.09 -6.29 6.11
N ILE A 35 9.07 -5.82 6.81
CA ILE A 35 7.89 -5.21 6.22
C ILE A 35 7.80 -3.73 6.57
N LEU A 36 7.48 -2.92 5.57
CA LEU A 36 7.06 -1.53 5.72
C LEU A 36 5.66 -1.40 5.14
N LEU A 37 4.74 -0.77 5.88
CA LEU A 37 3.37 -0.56 5.44
C LEU A 37 3.16 0.88 4.96
N THR A 38 2.16 1.06 4.11
CA THR A 38 1.67 2.40 3.74
C THR A 38 0.19 2.53 4.03
N SER A 39 -0.22 3.76 4.33
CA SER A 39 -1.61 4.14 4.43
C SER A 39 -1.73 5.64 4.15
N PHE A 40 -2.92 6.21 4.18
CA PHE A 40 -3.09 7.64 3.96
C PHE A 40 -4.34 8.18 4.64
N GLY A 41 -4.34 9.50 4.88
CA GLY A 41 -5.48 10.21 5.43
C GLY A 41 -5.97 9.63 6.76
N ARG A 42 -7.27 9.46 6.87
CA ARG A 42 -7.91 8.94 8.09
C ARG A 42 -7.52 7.49 8.39
N ALA A 43 -7.12 6.74 7.39
CA ALA A 43 -6.72 5.35 7.56
C ALA A 43 -5.36 5.19 8.24
N MET A 44 -4.54 6.24 8.32
CA MET A 44 -3.22 6.17 8.95
C MET A 44 -3.28 5.64 10.39
N SER A 45 -4.18 6.18 11.21
CA SER A 45 -4.31 5.73 12.60
C SER A 45 -4.80 4.29 12.71
N ILE A 46 -5.69 3.89 11.82
CA ILE A 46 -6.22 2.52 11.77
C ILE A 46 -5.10 1.55 11.38
N THR A 47 -4.39 1.82 10.29
CA THR A 47 -3.30 0.98 9.82
C THR A 47 -2.18 0.88 10.86
N THR A 48 -1.82 1.99 11.51
CA THR A 48 -0.79 2.01 12.56
C THR A 48 -1.17 1.09 13.71
N ARG A 49 -2.43 1.11 14.13
CA ARG A 49 -2.91 0.21 15.19
C ARG A 49 -2.89 -1.25 14.74
N ILE A 50 -3.32 -1.53 13.51
CA ILE A 50 -3.35 -2.88 12.95
C ILE A 50 -1.93 -3.42 12.73
N ALA A 51 -0.98 -2.56 12.37
CA ALA A 51 0.43 -2.95 12.22
C ALA A 51 1.01 -3.55 13.50
N GLY A 52 0.50 -3.14 14.67
CA GLY A 52 0.89 -3.72 15.96
C GLY A 52 0.42 -5.17 16.16
N ARG A 53 -0.50 -5.65 15.36
CA ARG A 53 -1.00 -7.03 15.41
C ARG A 53 -0.21 -8.00 14.54
N LEU A 54 0.72 -7.50 13.73
CA LEU A 54 1.64 -8.35 12.98
C LEU A 54 2.57 -9.10 13.94
N PRO A 55 3.13 -10.25 13.54
CA PRO A 55 4.12 -10.98 14.35
C PRO A 55 5.26 -10.07 14.83
N LYS A 56 5.70 -9.16 13.97
CA LYS A 56 6.65 -8.09 14.28
C LYS A 56 5.99 -6.77 13.90
N PRO A 57 5.78 -5.83 14.86
CA PRO A 57 5.20 -4.53 14.52
C PRO A 57 5.96 -3.86 13.39
N ALA A 58 5.22 -3.40 12.36
CA ALA A 58 5.81 -2.77 11.19
C ALA A 58 5.59 -1.26 11.23
N PRO A 59 6.57 -0.46 10.80
CA PRO A 59 6.36 0.97 10.62
C PRO A 59 5.36 1.23 9.49
N VAL A 60 4.67 2.36 9.57
CA VAL A 60 3.69 2.80 8.58
C VAL A 60 4.08 4.19 8.10
N ILE A 61 4.20 4.36 6.79
CA ILE A 61 4.44 5.68 6.18
C ILE A 61 3.23 6.12 5.38
N GLU A 62 3.03 7.42 5.26
CA GLU A 62 1.91 7.97 4.51
C GLU A 62 2.17 7.88 3.01
N LEU A 63 1.20 7.36 2.27
CA LEU A 63 1.23 7.32 0.81
C LEU A 63 -0.19 7.39 0.27
N ASP A 64 -0.53 8.53 -0.30
CA ASP A 64 -1.68 8.70 -1.19
C ASP A 64 -1.15 8.62 -2.62
N VAL A 65 -1.57 7.60 -3.36
CA VAL A 65 -1.08 7.37 -4.74
C VAL A 65 -1.58 8.41 -5.75
N THR A 66 -2.45 9.32 -5.33
CA THR A 66 -2.89 10.47 -6.13
C THR A 66 -2.12 11.75 -5.79
N ASP A 67 -1.25 11.72 -4.78
CA ASP A 67 -0.47 12.86 -4.34
C ASP A 67 0.94 12.79 -4.91
N ASP A 68 1.27 13.72 -5.80
CA ASP A 68 2.57 13.74 -6.48
C ASP A 68 3.75 13.92 -5.51
N GLU A 69 3.59 14.69 -4.44
CA GLU A 69 4.64 14.88 -3.45
C GLU A 69 4.87 13.60 -2.63
N HIS A 70 3.81 12.87 -2.31
CA HIS A 70 3.96 11.57 -1.67
C HIS A 70 4.77 10.61 -2.54
N LEU A 71 4.48 10.58 -3.85
CA LEU A 71 5.20 9.71 -4.79
C LEU A 71 6.65 10.15 -4.98
N LYS A 72 6.91 11.46 -5.11
CA LYS A 72 8.26 12.00 -5.29
C LYS A 72 9.17 11.73 -4.09
N THR A 73 8.63 11.78 -2.89
CA THR A 73 9.41 11.63 -1.65
C THR A 73 9.41 10.20 -1.12
N LEU A 74 8.69 9.28 -1.76
CA LEU A 74 8.50 7.92 -1.26
C LEU A 74 9.82 7.19 -1.06
N ALA A 75 10.72 7.22 -2.05
CA ALA A 75 11.99 6.51 -1.97
C ALA A 75 12.82 6.96 -0.76
N ASP A 76 12.91 8.27 -0.52
CA ASP A 76 13.67 8.81 0.61
C ASP A 76 13.04 8.43 1.95
N ARG A 77 11.71 8.46 2.04
CA ARG A 77 11.00 8.06 3.26
C ARG A 77 11.10 6.56 3.52
N VAL A 78 11.10 5.73 2.49
CA VAL A 78 11.35 4.28 2.65
C VAL A 78 12.75 4.03 3.20
N LYS A 79 13.76 4.77 2.73
CA LYS A 79 15.15 4.62 3.19
C LYS A 79 15.36 4.96 4.66
N GLU A 80 14.45 5.70 5.28
CA GLU A 80 14.47 5.94 6.73
C GLU A 80 14.20 4.65 7.53
N HIS A 81 13.59 3.64 6.91
CA HIS A 81 13.21 2.39 7.56
C HIS A 81 13.89 1.17 6.97
N LEU A 82 14.08 1.12 5.66
CA LEU A 82 14.66 0.00 4.92
C LEU A 82 15.71 0.51 3.93
N PRO A 83 16.86 -0.17 3.81
CA PRO A 83 17.95 0.29 2.93
C PRO A 83 17.60 0.18 1.43
N HIS A 84 16.72 -0.75 1.08
CA HIS A 84 16.26 -1.01 -0.28
C HIS A 84 14.93 -1.76 -0.22
N LEU A 85 14.34 -2.05 -1.38
CA LEU A 85 13.18 -2.92 -1.50
C LEU A 85 13.50 -4.09 -2.44
N ASP A 86 13.10 -5.29 -2.02
CA ASP A 86 13.11 -6.49 -2.87
C ASP A 86 11.75 -6.70 -3.55
N GLY A 87 10.70 -6.12 -3.00
CA GLY A 87 9.36 -6.25 -3.56
C GLY A 87 8.37 -5.20 -3.04
N VAL A 88 7.33 -4.97 -3.81
CA VAL A 88 6.22 -4.10 -3.46
C VAL A 88 4.92 -4.85 -3.71
N VAL A 89 4.04 -4.85 -2.72
CA VAL A 89 2.69 -5.40 -2.85
C VAL A 89 1.71 -4.25 -3.07
N HIS A 90 1.13 -4.19 -4.25
CA HIS A 90 0.08 -3.25 -4.59
C HIS A 90 -1.28 -3.88 -4.30
N SER A 91 -1.89 -3.48 -3.19
CA SER A 91 -3.20 -3.96 -2.76
C SER A 91 -4.13 -2.77 -2.55
N ILE A 92 -4.22 -1.90 -3.55
CA ILE A 92 -4.95 -0.65 -3.54
C ILE A 92 -6.09 -0.73 -4.55
N GLY A 93 -7.28 -0.34 -4.12
CA GLY A 93 -8.43 -0.19 -4.99
C GLY A 93 -9.40 0.81 -4.38
N PHE A 94 -10.05 1.59 -5.23
CA PHE A 94 -11.03 2.58 -4.82
C PHE A 94 -11.95 2.92 -5.98
N ALA A 95 -13.22 3.14 -5.67
CA ALA A 95 -14.16 3.74 -6.58
C ALA A 95 -15.04 4.73 -5.79
N PRO A 96 -15.36 5.92 -6.35
CA PRO A 96 -16.29 6.84 -5.73
C PRO A 96 -17.66 6.18 -5.51
N GLU A 97 -18.38 6.62 -4.49
CA GLU A 97 -19.71 6.09 -4.17
C GLU A 97 -20.67 6.17 -5.36
N ALA A 98 -20.58 7.24 -6.15
CA ALA A 98 -21.39 7.43 -7.36
C ALA A 98 -21.17 6.35 -8.44
N ALA A 99 -20.06 5.62 -8.36
CA ALA A 99 -19.72 4.54 -9.30
C ALA A 99 -20.08 3.15 -8.75
N LEU A 100 -20.63 3.06 -7.55
CA LEU A 100 -20.93 1.81 -6.84
C LEU A 100 -22.43 1.53 -6.79
N GLY A 101 -22.81 0.34 -6.33
CA GLY A 101 -24.20 0.01 -6.06
C GLY A 101 -25.09 -0.13 -7.30
N GLY A 102 -24.55 -0.64 -8.39
CA GLY A 102 -25.31 -0.85 -9.63
C GLY A 102 -25.48 0.40 -10.49
N LYS A 103 -24.72 1.45 -10.21
CA LYS A 103 -24.79 2.74 -10.91
C LYS A 103 -23.84 2.84 -12.13
N PHE A 104 -23.45 1.71 -12.69
CA PHE A 104 -22.46 1.66 -13.78
C PHE A 104 -22.82 2.57 -14.95
N LEU A 105 -24.07 2.50 -15.43
CA LEU A 105 -24.48 3.28 -16.60
C LEU A 105 -24.64 4.77 -16.35
N SER A 106 -24.76 5.19 -15.10
CA SER A 106 -24.89 6.60 -14.70
C SER A 106 -23.61 7.21 -14.18
N THR A 107 -22.52 6.44 -14.14
CA THR A 107 -21.22 6.91 -13.68
C THR A 107 -20.61 7.85 -14.71
N GLU A 108 -20.22 9.04 -14.27
CA GLU A 108 -19.59 10.04 -15.12
C GLU A 108 -18.07 9.87 -15.18
N TRP A 109 -17.46 10.42 -16.20
CA TRP A 109 -16.03 10.27 -16.45
C TRP A 109 -15.13 10.65 -15.28
N PRO A 110 -15.34 11.77 -14.55
CA PRO A 110 -14.47 12.10 -13.42
C PRO A 110 -14.40 11.00 -12.36
N ASP A 111 -15.51 10.31 -12.10
CA ASP A 111 -15.55 9.18 -11.14
C ASP A 111 -14.85 7.94 -11.70
N VAL A 112 -15.03 7.67 -13.00
CA VAL A 112 -14.29 6.60 -13.69
C VAL A 112 -12.79 6.87 -13.65
N ALA A 113 -12.39 8.10 -13.96
CA ALA A 113 -10.98 8.50 -13.94
C ALA A 113 -10.35 8.29 -12.56
N THR A 114 -11.05 8.67 -11.49
CA THR A 114 -10.60 8.45 -10.11
C THR A 114 -10.44 6.95 -9.82
N ALA A 115 -11.43 6.15 -10.18
CA ALA A 115 -11.38 4.70 -9.96
C ALA A 115 -10.21 4.05 -10.70
N VAL A 116 -9.97 4.43 -11.94
CA VAL A 116 -8.86 3.91 -12.75
C VAL A 116 -7.51 4.38 -12.20
N GLN A 117 -7.40 5.67 -11.84
CA GLN A 117 -6.16 6.22 -11.30
C GLN A 117 -5.74 5.49 -10.02
N VAL A 118 -6.65 5.38 -9.06
CA VAL A 118 -6.34 4.79 -7.75
C VAL A 118 -6.15 3.28 -7.84
N SER A 119 -6.97 2.59 -8.63
CA SER A 119 -6.99 1.12 -8.64
C SER A 119 -6.02 0.49 -9.63
N ALA A 120 -5.73 1.14 -10.75
CA ALA A 120 -4.92 0.57 -11.82
C ALA A 120 -3.67 1.40 -12.14
N TYR A 121 -3.83 2.69 -12.47
CA TYR A 121 -2.70 3.53 -12.84
C TYR A 121 -1.68 3.69 -11.73
N SER A 122 -2.12 3.67 -10.47
CA SER A 122 -1.24 3.74 -9.31
C SER A 122 -0.22 2.60 -9.25
N TYR A 123 -0.50 1.47 -9.89
CA TYR A 123 0.49 0.39 -10.03
C TYR A 123 1.74 0.90 -10.75
N LYS A 124 1.56 1.63 -11.85
CA LYS A 124 2.66 2.27 -12.59
C LYS A 124 3.31 3.36 -11.75
N SER A 125 2.52 4.22 -11.10
CA SER A 125 3.02 5.33 -10.28
C SER A 125 3.89 4.82 -9.13
N LEU A 126 3.43 3.78 -8.45
CA LEU A 126 4.15 3.15 -7.34
C LEU A 126 5.44 2.47 -7.83
N THR A 127 5.37 1.77 -8.95
CA THR A 127 6.55 1.14 -9.57
C THR A 127 7.64 2.17 -9.85
N MET A 128 7.26 3.29 -10.47
CA MET A 128 8.21 4.36 -10.79
C MET A 128 8.77 5.03 -9.53
N ALA A 129 7.94 5.24 -8.52
CA ALA A 129 8.37 5.83 -7.25
C ALA A 129 9.36 4.93 -6.49
N CYS A 130 9.21 3.62 -6.59
CA CYS A 130 10.06 2.64 -5.92
C CYS A 130 11.27 2.20 -6.75
N LYS A 131 11.34 2.56 -8.03
CA LYS A 131 12.44 2.14 -8.92
C LYS A 131 13.84 2.44 -8.37
N PRO A 132 14.11 3.57 -7.67
CA PRO A 132 15.43 3.84 -7.08
C PRO A 132 15.80 2.93 -5.90
N LEU A 133 14.89 2.15 -5.39
CA LEU A 133 15.06 1.27 -4.23
C LEU A 133 15.39 -0.16 -4.67
#